data_4893ca4120129a40c048772b1f803d1b
#
_entry.id   4893ca4120129a40c048772b1f803d1b
#
_cell.length_a   1.000
_cell.length_b   1.000
_cell.length_c   1.000
_cell.angle_alpha   90.00
_cell.angle_beta   90.00
_cell.angle_gamma   90.00
#
_symmetry.space_group_name_H-M   'P 1'
#
loop_
_entity.id
_entity.type
_entity.pdbx_description
1 polymer ?
#
loop_
_entity_poly.entity_id
_entity_poly.type
_entity_poly.pdbx_seq_one_letter_code
_entity_poly.pdbx_strand_id
1 'polypeptide(L)'
;MRIIHYFIVVMGLVVGLAGSNNSLVSAKTLEAGYASTSWMGIGEVHELPDGGQVINAIVKGVMIVRHSNGAVGGIVHTAQLECPIRVTLNKADDHRGYFGLCTILAHEGKDVGYAAWKCTGGRMECEGEFTFTGGAGGFSGISGTTPFFSRIVFEKLEAGNARAVGYAYWPNLTVTLP
;
A
#
# COMPACT_ATOMS: atom_id res chain seq x y z
N MET A 1 -19.01 31.00 82.07
CA MET A 1 -19.62 31.25 80.78
C MET A 1 -18.50 31.23 79.75
N ARG A 2 -18.24 30.05 79.06
CA ARG A 2 -17.14 29.87 78.11
C ARG A 2 -17.75 29.79 76.71
N ILE A 3 -17.40 30.75 75.87
CA ILE A 3 -17.81 30.83 74.48
C ILE A 3 -16.76 30.07 73.66
N ILE A 4 -17.20 28.97 73.03
CA ILE A 4 -16.37 28.15 72.12
C ILE A 4 -16.57 28.73 70.73
N HIS A 5 -15.47 29.20 70.08
CA HIS A 5 -15.49 29.65 68.73
C HIS A 5 -15.18 28.42 67.81
N TYR A 6 -16.13 28.07 66.99
CA TYR A 6 -15.91 27.10 65.91
C TYR A 6 -15.31 27.81 64.70
N PHE A 7 -14.08 27.46 64.35
CA PHE A 7 -13.50 27.81 63.06
C PHE A 7 -13.94 26.77 62.01
N ILE A 8 -14.71 27.24 61.03
CA ILE A 8 -15.06 26.42 59.83
C ILE A 8 -13.95 26.64 58.82
N VAL A 9 -13.13 25.60 58.58
CA VAL A 9 -12.15 25.55 57.50
C VAL A 9 -12.88 25.11 56.25
N VAL A 10 -13.12 26.03 55.32
CA VAL A 10 -13.63 25.71 53.98
C VAL A 10 -12.46 25.28 53.14
N MET A 11 -12.35 23.97 52.91
CA MET A 11 -11.35 23.38 52.03
C MET A 11 -11.86 23.48 50.61
N GLY A 12 -11.39 24.49 49.86
CA GLY A 12 -11.71 24.66 48.44
C GLY A 12 -11.05 23.58 47.59
N LEU A 13 -11.87 22.70 47.03
CA LEU A 13 -11.45 21.65 46.05
C LEU A 13 -11.24 22.35 44.69
N VAL A 14 -10.00 22.66 44.34
CA VAL A 14 -9.65 23.12 43.00
C VAL A 14 -9.59 21.90 42.10
N VAL A 15 -10.68 21.62 41.38
CA VAL A 15 -10.69 20.63 40.29
C VAL A 15 -9.96 21.22 39.10
N GLY A 16 -8.69 20.89 38.96
CA GLY A 16 -7.90 21.20 37.78
C GLY A 16 -8.45 20.41 36.57
N LEU A 17 -9.21 21.08 35.71
CA LEU A 17 -9.52 20.57 34.37
C LEU A 17 -8.21 20.54 33.56
N ALA A 18 -7.53 19.38 33.57
CA ALA A 18 -6.50 19.09 32.61
C ALA A 18 -7.18 18.99 31.23
N GLY A 19 -7.20 20.09 30.51
CA GLY A 19 -7.60 20.13 29.11
C GLY A 19 -6.64 19.28 28.30
N SER A 20 -7.02 18.06 27.96
CA SER A 20 -6.34 17.27 26.94
C SER A 20 -6.50 18.00 25.61
N ASN A 21 -5.47 18.74 25.22
CA ASN A 21 -5.35 19.25 23.86
C ASN A 21 -5.16 18.06 22.92
N ASN A 22 -6.26 17.40 22.57
CA ASN A 22 -6.29 16.51 21.42
C ASN A 22 -6.14 17.40 20.19
N SER A 23 -4.90 17.68 19.81
CA SER A 23 -4.59 18.20 18.48
C SER A 23 -5.14 17.18 17.49
N LEU A 24 -6.28 17.46 16.88
CA LEU A 24 -6.77 16.71 15.75
C LEU A 24 -5.70 16.85 14.66
N VAL A 25 -4.86 15.83 14.53
CA VAL A 25 -3.94 15.74 13.40
C VAL A 25 -4.85 15.64 12.17
N SER A 26 -4.87 16.71 11.38
CA SER A 26 -5.66 16.73 10.14
C SER A 26 -5.00 15.79 9.14
N ALA A 27 -5.70 14.73 8.78
CA ALA A 27 -5.24 13.83 7.73
C ALA A 27 -5.00 14.62 6.44
N LYS A 28 -3.81 14.51 5.88
CA LYS A 28 -3.41 15.20 4.65
C LYS A 28 -3.48 14.23 3.49
N THR A 29 -4.41 14.45 2.59
CA THR A 29 -4.43 13.75 1.29
C THR A 29 -3.38 14.36 0.38
N LEU A 30 -2.49 13.54 -0.14
CA LEU A 30 -1.48 13.91 -1.11
C LEU A 30 -1.85 13.28 -2.45
N GLU A 31 -2.13 14.12 -3.43
CA GLU A 31 -2.16 13.68 -4.83
C GLU A 31 -0.73 13.64 -5.32
N ALA A 32 -0.18 12.45 -5.44
CA ALA A 32 1.20 12.28 -5.91
C ALA A 32 1.33 12.42 -7.44
N GLY A 33 0.20 12.50 -8.16
CA GLY A 33 0.17 12.56 -9.62
C GLY A 33 0.38 11.17 -10.24
N TYR A 34 1.08 11.12 -11.37
CA TYR A 34 1.37 9.88 -12.07
C TYR A 34 2.48 9.11 -11.36
N ALA A 35 2.24 7.84 -11.08
CA ALA A 35 3.27 6.93 -10.59
C ALA A 35 3.45 5.74 -11.53
N SER A 36 4.64 5.18 -11.55
CA SER A 36 4.96 4.01 -12.36
C SER A 36 6.04 3.17 -11.72
N THR A 37 6.10 1.91 -12.12
CA THR A 37 7.18 1.00 -11.77
C THR A 37 7.48 0.05 -12.92
N SER A 38 8.73 -0.13 -13.25
CA SER A 38 9.19 -1.31 -13.97
C SER A 38 9.44 -2.40 -12.95
N TRP A 39 9.01 -3.61 -13.24
CA TRP A 39 9.10 -4.71 -12.30
C TRP A 39 9.56 -6.00 -12.96
N MET A 40 10.12 -6.91 -12.18
CA MET A 40 10.39 -8.29 -12.52
C MET A 40 9.75 -9.23 -11.51
N GLY A 41 9.31 -10.39 -11.97
CA GLY A 41 8.71 -11.44 -11.17
C GLY A 41 9.33 -12.81 -11.45
N ILE A 42 9.54 -13.58 -10.39
CA ILE A 42 10.02 -14.96 -10.44
C ILE A 42 9.12 -15.79 -9.53
N GLY A 43 8.70 -16.96 -10.01
CA GLY A 43 7.81 -17.83 -9.26
C GLY A 43 7.67 -19.23 -9.83
N GLU A 44 6.67 -19.92 -9.33
CA GLU A 44 6.35 -21.30 -9.67
C GLU A 44 4.95 -21.41 -10.27
N VAL A 45 4.81 -22.23 -11.29
CA VAL A 45 3.55 -22.58 -11.94
C VAL A 45 3.08 -23.94 -11.43
N HIS A 46 1.84 -23.99 -10.97
CA HIS A 46 1.15 -25.20 -10.56
C HIS A 46 -0.04 -25.43 -11.49
N GLU A 47 -0.05 -26.57 -12.16
CA GLU A 47 -1.17 -27.00 -13.00
C GLU A 47 -2.32 -27.49 -12.11
N LEU A 48 -3.54 -27.14 -12.47
CA LEU A 48 -4.76 -27.60 -11.82
C LEU A 48 -5.39 -28.76 -12.58
N PRO A 49 -6.18 -29.64 -11.92
CA PRO A 49 -6.82 -30.79 -12.58
C PRO A 49 -7.76 -30.44 -13.74
N ASP A 50 -8.35 -29.24 -13.71
CA ASP A 50 -9.21 -28.69 -14.78
C ASP A 50 -8.41 -28.07 -15.93
N GLY A 51 -7.08 -28.12 -15.85
CA GLY A 51 -6.16 -27.54 -16.80
C GLY A 51 -5.95 -26.03 -16.63
N GLY A 52 -6.50 -25.42 -15.57
CA GLY A 52 -6.13 -24.10 -15.13
C GLY A 52 -4.74 -24.07 -14.51
N GLN A 53 -4.26 -22.88 -14.15
CA GLN A 53 -2.94 -22.71 -13.54
C GLN A 53 -3.02 -21.76 -12.34
N VAL A 54 -2.19 -22.03 -11.35
CA VAL A 54 -1.88 -21.09 -10.27
C VAL A 54 -0.39 -20.78 -10.33
N ILE A 55 -0.07 -19.49 -10.32
CA ILE A 55 1.32 -19.01 -10.25
C ILE A 55 1.49 -18.30 -8.91
N ASN A 56 2.45 -18.77 -8.12
CA ASN A 56 2.91 -18.06 -6.93
C ASN A 56 4.27 -17.46 -7.24
N ALA A 57 4.41 -16.14 -7.08
CA ALA A 57 5.63 -15.43 -7.46
C ALA A 57 5.96 -14.29 -6.49
N ILE A 58 7.18 -13.80 -6.57
CA ILE A 58 7.60 -12.54 -5.95
C ILE A 58 7.90 -11.56 -7.06
N VAL A 59 7.24 -10.42 -7.01
CA VAL A 59 7.46 -9.29 -7.93
C VAL A 59 8.25 -8.21 -7.19
N LYS A 60 9.28 -7.67 -7.84
CA LYS A 60 10.10 -6.57 -7.30
C LYS A 60 10.19 -5.44 -8.32
N GLY A 61 10.16 -4.21 -7.82
CA GLY A 61 10.27 -3.02 -8.65
C GLY A 61 10.62 -1.77 -7.84
N VAL A 62 10.79 -0.66 -8.53
CA VAL A 62 11.04 0.66 -7.92
C VAL A 62 10.00 1.64 -8.44
N MET A 63 9.32 2.31 -7.52
CA MET A 63 8.28 3.27 -7.86
C MET A 63 8.87 4.62 -8.23
N ILE A 64 8.47 5.16 -9.36
CA ILE A 64 8.80 6.51 -9.81
C ILE A 64 7.54 7.35 -9.80
N VAL A 65 7.56 8.46 -9.08
CA VAL A 65 6.43 9.41 -8.99
C VAL A 65 6.76 10.68 -9.76
N ARG A 66 5.80 11.12 -10.57
CA ARG A 66 5.88 12.36 -11.32
C ARG A 66 4.64 13.20 -11.06
N HIS A 67 4.84 14.41 -10.59
CA HIS A 67 3.77 15.38 -10.38
C HIS A 67 3.24 15.95 -11.71
N SER A 68 2.07 16.58 -11.67
CA SER A 68 1.43 17.19 -12.84
C SER A 68 2.28 18.27 -13.51
N ASN A 69 3.15 18.96 -12.76
CA ASN A 69 4.09 19.95 -13.26
C ASN A 69 5.39 19.35 -13.86
N GLY A 70 5.48 18.01 -13.94
CA GLY A 70 6.63 17.28 -14.46
C GLY A 70 7.76 17.03 -13.45
N ALA A 71 7.72 17.64 -12.26
CA ALA A 71 8.69 17.36 -11.22
C ALA A 71 8.60 15.90 -10.74
N VAL A 72 9.72 15.29 -10.39
CA VAL A 72 9.78 13.97 -9.80
C VAL A 72 9.98 14.09 -8.28
N GLY A 73 9.32 13.24 -7.50
CA GLY A 73 9.42 13.27 -6.05
C GLY A 73 8.16 12.75 -5.36
N GLY A 74 8.13 12.93 -4.04
CA GLY A 74 7.02 12.49 -3.19
C GLY A 74 7.42 11.34 -2.28
N ILE A 75 6.55 11.03 -1.33
CA ILE A 75 6.87 10.12 -0.22
C ILE A 75 7.18 8.68 -0.64
N VAL A 76 6.61 8.23 -1.75
CA VAL A 76 6.86 6.89 -2.33
C VAL A 76 7.75 6.94 -3.58
N HIS A 77 8.33 8.10 -3.88
CA HIS A 77 9.29 8.21 -4.99
C HIS A 77 10.57 7.45 -4.65
N THR A 78 11.05 6.62 -5.58
CA THR A 78 12.17 5.68 -5.41
C THR A 78 11.97 4.59 -4.34
N ALA A 79 10.73 4.42 -3.84
CA ALA A 79 10.44 3.32 -2.95
C ALA A 79 10.57 1.97 -3.67
N GLN A 80 11.20 1.02 -3.01
CA GLN A 80 11.26 -0.36 -3.48
C GLN A 80 9.95 -1.08 -3.15
N LEU A 81 9.45 -1.83 -4.11
CA LEU A 81 8.29 -2.70 -3.96
C LEU A 81 8.76 -4.14 -3.93
N GLU A 82 8.31 -4.89 -2.95
CA GLU A 82 8.42 -6.34 -2.94
C GLU A 82 7.05 -6.93 -2.66
N CYS A 83 6.52 -7.66 -3.63
CA CYS A 83 5.15 -8.13 -3.62
C CYS A 83 5.10 -9.65 -3.85
N PRO A 84 4.90 -10.49 -2.82
CA PRO A 84 4.37 -11.83 -3.05
C PRO A 84 3.01 -11.71 -3.74
N ILE A 85 2.86 -12.49 -4.82
CA ILE A 85 1.67 -12.48 -5.67
C ILE A 85 1.15 -13.87 -5.91
N ARG A 86 -0.14 -13.95 -6.21
CA ARG A 86 -0.80 -15.12 -6.75
C ARG A 86 -1.55 -14.75 -8.03
N VAL A 87 -1.35 -15.54 -9.07
CA VAL A 87 -2.09 -15.47 -10.33
C VAL A 87 -2.90 -16.73 -10.49
N THR A 88 -4.16 -16.59 -10.85
CA THR A 88 -5.02 -17.71 -11.24
C THR A 88 -5.38 -17.56 -12.71
N LEU A 89 -5.15 -18.59 -13.49
CA LEU A 89 -5.53 -18.65 -14.90
C LEU A 89 -6.72 -19.62 -15.05
N ASN A 90 -7.80 -19.12 -15.60
CA ASN A 90 -8.89 -19.94 -16.10
C ASN A 90 -8.58 -20.32 -17.56
N LYS A 91 -8.51 -21.63 -17.85
CA LYS A 91 -8.20 -22.11 -19.18
C LYS A 91 -9.32 -21.83 -20.19
N ALA A 92 -10.57 -21.76 -19.73
CA ALA A 92 -11.73 -21.69 -20.62
C ALA A 92 -11.81 -20.37 -21.39
N ASP A 93 -11.36 -19.25 -20.78
CA ASP A 93 -11.49 -17.90 -21.32
C ASP A 93 -10.17 -17.11 -21.35
N ASP A 94 -9.04 -17.76 -21.02
CA ASP A 94 -7.71 -17.13 -20.81
C ASP A 94 -7.74 -15.93 -19.85
N HIS A 95 -8.81 -15.85 -19.04
CA HIS A 95 -8.94 -14.79 -18.03
C HIS A 95 -8.06 -15.08 -16.83
N ARG A 96 -7.45 -14.04 -16.30
CA ARG A 96 -6.54 -14.14 -15.16
C ARG A 96 -6.95 -13.21 -14.05
N GLY A 97 -6.98 -13.75 -12.84
CA GLY A 97 -7.04 -13.00 -11.62
C GLY A 97 -5.65 -12.87 -11.01
N TYR A 98 -5.28 -11.67 -10.63
CA TYR A 98 -4.01 -11.35 -9.98
C TYR A 98 -4.28 -10.74 -8.62
N PHE A 99 -3.55 -11.19 -7.62
CA PHE A 99 -3.60 -10.67 -6.26
C PHE A 99 -2.19 -10.56 -5.70
N GLY A 100 -1.91 -9.49 -4.97
CA GLY A 100 -0.61 -9.30 -4.31
C GLY A 100 -0.72 -8.49 -3.04
N LEU A 101 0.24 -8.76 -2.16
CA LEU A 101 0.53 -7.97 -0.97
C LEU A 101 1.91 -7.37 -1.14
N CYS A 102 2.06 -6.07 -0.95
CA CYS A 102 3.34 -5.41 -1.15
C CYS A 102 3.90 -4.86 0.16
N THR A 103 5.19 -5.04 0.35
CA THR A 103 6.00 -4.21 1.22
C THR A 103 6.64 -3.11 0.39
N ILE A 104 6.54 -1.88 0.86
CA ILE A 104 7.02 -0.67 0.21
C ILE A 104 8.10 -0.08 1.11
N LEU A 105 9.35 -0.06 0.64
CA LEU A 105 10.50 0.40 1.42
C LEU A 105 11.01 1.72 0.84
N ALA A 106 10.99 2.77 1.64
CA ALA A 106 11.55 4.07 1.27
C ALA A 106 12.60 4.51 2.29
N HIS A 107 13.38 5.53 1.92
CA HIS A 107 14.41 6.12 2.77
C HIS A 107 15.34 5.07 3.41
N GLU A 108 15.88 4.15 2.58
CA GLU A 108 16.78 3.06 3.02
C GLU A 108 16.13 2.11 4.04
N GLY A 109 14.81 1.89 3.91
CA GLY A 109 14.04 1.00 4.79
C GLY A 109 13.61 1.62 6.12
N LYS A 110 13.82 2.92 6.33
CA LYS A 110 13.33 3.63 7.53
C LYS A 110 11.82 3.80 7.50
N ASP A 111 11.24 3.94 6.31
CA ASP A 111 9.81 4.05 6.10
C ASP A 111 9.31 2.80 5.40
N VAL A 112 8.37 2.11 6.04
CA VAL A 112 7.81 0.85 5.55
C VAL A 112 6.31 1.03 5.35
N GLY A 113 5.84 0.87 4.13
CA GLY A 113 4.42 0.83 3.78
C GLY A 113 3.97 -0.56 3.42
N TYR A 114 2.69 -0.80 3.58
CA TYR A 114 2.02 -2.03 3.16
C TYR A 114 0.88 -1.70 2.22
N ALA A 115 0.72 -2.52 1.19
CA ALA A 115 -0.39 -2.39 0.27
C ALA A 115 -0.90 -3.77 -0.16
N ALA A 116 -2.19 -3.83 -0.45
CA ALA A 116 -2.82 -4.94 -1.13
C ALA A 116 -3.27 -4.47 -2.52
N TRP A 117 -3.22 -5.35 -3.50
CA TRP A 117 -3.75 -5.05 -4.81
C TRP A 117 -4.40 -6.28 -5.45
N LYS A 118 -5.35 -6.03 -6.30
CA LYS A 118 -6.00 -7.03 -7.13
C LYS A 118 -6.23 -6.45 -8.52
N CYS A 119 -6.04 -7.25 -9.52
CA CYS A 119 -6.45 -6.88 -10.88
C CYS A 119 -6.91 -8.10 -11.67
N THR A 120 -7.62 -7.85 -12.72
CA THR A 120 -8.09 -8.86 -13.65
C THR A 120 -7.75 -8.47 -15.09
N GLY A 121 -7.59 -9.43 -15.95
CA GLY A 121 -7.27 -9.16 -17.33
C GLY A 121 -6.80 -10.40 -18.07
N GLY A 122 -6.19 -10.17 -19.22
CA GLY A 122 -5.63 -11.22 -20.06
C GLY A 122 -4.19 -11.56 -19.69
N ARG A 123 -3.53 -12.23 -20.63
CA ARG A 123 -2.15 -12.68 -20.43
C ARG A 123 -1.12 -11.55 -20.35
N MET A 124 -1.37 -10.44 -21.04
CA MET A 124 -0.39 -9.38 -21.23
C MET A 124 -0.71 -8.10 -20.46
N GLU A 125 -1.86 -8.06 -19.83
CA GLU A 125 -2.32 -6.85 -19.13
C GLU A 125 -3.32 -7.17 -18.02
N CYS A 126 -3.37 -6.33 -17.01
CA CYS A 126 -4.46 -6.30 -16.05
C CYS A 126 -4.76 -4.90 -15.56
N GLU A 127 -6.00 -4.70 -15.14
CA GLU A 127 -6.52 -3.48 -14.55
C GLU A 127 -7.11 -3.79 -13.18
N GLY A 128 -6.91 -2.89 -12.22
CA GLY A 128 -7.39 -3.12 -10.88
C GLY A 128 -7.14 -1.99 -9.91
N GLU A 129 -7.12 -2.35 -8.63
CA GLU A 129 -7.00 -1.44 -7.51
C GLU A 129 -5.78 -1.77 -6.67
N PHE A 130 -5.09 -0.71 -6.23
CA PHE A 130 -3.97 -0.74 -5.31
C PHE A 130 -4.35 0.04 -4.05
N THR A 131 -4.34 -0.62 -2.89
CA THR A 131 -4.80 -0.05 -1.62
C THR A 131 -3.68 -0.07 -0.61
N PHE A 132 -3.30 1.10 -0.10
CA PHE A 132 -2.41 1.20 1.06
C PHE A 132 -3.14 0.74 2.31
N THR A 133 -2.56 -0.20 3.05
CA THR A 133 -3.19 -0.84 4.22
C THR A 133 -2.56 -0.44 5.54
N GLY A 134 -1.50 0.36 5.50
CA GLY A 134 -0.80 0.86 6.68
C GLY A 134 0.70 0.94 6.47
N GLY A 135 1.41 1.29 7.53
CA GLY A 135 2.87 1.42 7.48
C GLY A 135 3.49 1.81 8.81
N ALA A 136 4.79 2.06 8.77
CA ALA A 136 5.60 2.51 9.89
C ALA A 136 6.58 3.60 9.43
N GLY A 137 7.21 4.32 10.37
CA GLY A 137 8.06 5.46 10.07
C GLY A 137 7.24 6.59 9.46
N GLY A 138 7.72 7.21 8.39
CA GLY A 138 7.00 8.25 7.64
C GLY A 138 5.72 7.76 6.95
N PHE A 139 5.50 6.44 6.88
CA PHE A 139 4.27 5.84 6.37
C PHE A 139 3.28 5.41 7.46
N SER A 140 3.52 5.77 8.73
CA SER A 140 2.59 5.47 9.82
C SER A 140 1.21 6.02 9.49
N GLY A 141 0.18 5.16 9.48
CA GLY A 141 -1.20 5.53 9.16
C GLY A 141 -1.48 5.83 7.68
N ILE A 142 -0.55 5.54 6.77
CA ILE A 142 -0.79 5.69 5.32
C ILE A 142 -2.01 4.88 4.90
N SER A 143 -2.85 5.47 4.07
CA SER A 143 -4.06 4.86 3.51
C SER A 143 -4.37 5.43 2.13
N GLY A 144 -5.32 4.84 1.44
CA GLY A 144 -5.80 5.28 0.13
C GLY A 144 -5.93 4.11 -0.83
N THR A 145 -6.86 4.23 -1.75
CA THR A 145 -7.07 3.28 -2.85
C THR A 145 -7.00 4.02 -4.16
N THR A 146 -6.28 3.45 -5.11
CA THR A 146 -6.08 4.07 -6.42
C THR A 146 -6.15 3.02 -7.53
N PRO A 147 -6.74 3.33 -8.68
CA PRO A 147 -6.70 2.43 -9.83
C PRO A 147 -5.27 2.29 -10.35
N PHE A 148 -4.94 1.10 -10.85
CA PHE A 148 -3.69 0.86 -11.52
C PHE A 148 -3.85 -0.08 -12.71
N PHE A 149 -2.87 -0.02 -13.59
CA PHE A 149 -2.77 -0.84 -14.78
C PHE A 149 -1.41 -1.50 -14.82
N SER A 150 -1.34 -2.73 -15.31
CA SER A 150 -0.07 -3.41 -15.53
C SER A 150 0.01 -4.02 -16.91
N ARG A 151 1.19 -3.95 -17.49
CA ARG A 151 1.58 -4.69 -18.70
C ARG A 151 2.56 -5.77 -18.29
N ILE A 152 2.39 -6.96 -18.85
CA ILE A 152 3.05 -8.17 -18.41
C ILE A 152 3.67 -8.85 -19.63
N VAL A 153 4.94 -9.22 -19.55
CA VAL A 153 5.63 -10.04 -20.53
C VAL A 153 6.18 -11.27 -19.82
N PHE A 154 5.62 -12.42 -20.11
CA PHE A 154 6.18 -13.69 -19.64
C PHE A 154 7.38 -14.07 -20.47
N GLU A 155 8.56 -14.05 -19.86
CA GLU A 155 9.80 -14.56 -20.47
C GLU A 155 9.83 -16.09 -20.40
N LYS A 156 9.23 -16.66 -19.34
CA LYS A 156 9.10 -18.09 -19.10
C LYS A 156 7.79 -18.39 -18.40
N LEU A 157 7.05 -19.37 -18.89
CA LEU A 157 5.81 -19.84 -18.29
C LEU A 157 5.64 -21.32 -18.61
N GLU A 158 6.18 -22.16 -17.77
CA GLU A 158 6.13 -23.62 -17.88
C GLU A 158 5.97 -24.25 -16.50
N ALA A 159 5.58 -25.50 -16.42
CA ALA A 159 5.40 -26.20 -15.15
C ALA A 159 6.62 -26.02 -14.23
N GLY A 160 6.37 -25.60 -13.00
CA GLY A 160 7.40 -25.33 -11.98
C GLY A 160 8.19 -24.04 -12.17
N ASN A 161 7.99 -23.26 -13.26
CA ASN A 161 8.80 -22.06 -13.47
C ASN A 161 8.01 -20.94 -14.17
N ALA A 162 7.95 -19.79 -13.51
CA ALA A 162 7.45 -18.55 -14.07
C ALA A 162 8.49 -17.44 -13.95
N ARG A 163 8.73 -16.73 -15.06
CA ARG A 163 9.50 -15.48 -15.08
C ARG A 163 8.76 -14.46 -15.92
N ALA A 164 8.59 -13.29 -15.39
CA ALA A 164 7.94 -12.19 -16.08
C ALA A 164 8.62 -10.87 -15.79
N VAL A 165 8.52 -9.96 -16.73
CA VAL A 165 8.87 -8.55 -16.56
C VAL A 165 7.66 -7.70 -16.92
N GLY A 166 7.61 -6.48 -16.45
CA GLY A 166 6.50 -5.63 -16.79
C GLY A 166 6.62 -4.21 -16.30
N TYR A 167 5.53 -3.50 -16.52
CA TYR A 167 5.38 -2.12 -16.17
C TYR A 167 4.00 -1.93 -15.55
N ALA A 168 3.94 -1.33 -14.38
CA ALA A 168 2.69 -0.92 -13.77
C ALA A 168 2.66 0.61 -13.62
N TYR A 169 1.47 1.19 -13.69
CA TYR A 169 1.30 2.61 -13.52
C TYR A 169 -0.01 2.96 -12.83
N TRP A 170 0.01 4.05 -12.10
CA TRP A 170 -1.09 4.66 -11.38
C TRP A 170 -1.33 6.05 -11.99
N PRO A 171 -2.41 6.26 -12.76
CA PRO A 171 -2.66 7.55 -13.44
C PRO A 171 -2.77 8.72 -12.46
N ASN A 172 -3.36 8.46 -11.29
CA ASN A 172 -3.55 9.42 -10.22
C ASN A 172 -3.30 8.73 -8.88
N LEU A 173 -2.03 8.60 -8.52
CA LEU A 173 -1.67 8.04 -7.21
C LEU A 173 -2.13 9.00 -6.11
N THR A 174 -3.06 8.56 -5.27
CA THR A 174 -3.56 9.31 -4.14
C THR A 174 -3.26 8.57 -2.85
N VAL A 175 -2.61 9.23 -1.91
CA VAL A 175 -2.31 8.70 -0.59
C VAL A 175 -2.76 9.69 0.48
N THR A 176 -3.22 9.17 1.60
CA THR A 176 -3.58 9.93 2.79
C THR A 176 -2.62 9.58 3.90
N LEU A 177 -2.06 10.60 4.53
CA LEU A 177 -1.26 10.50 5.75
C LEU A 177 -2.01 11.16 6.90
N PRO A 178 -1.88 10.65 8.13
CA PRO A 178 -2.49 11.28 9.32
C PRO A 178 -1.93 12.67 9.59
#